data_a6f402c1f7632877333c6562fa3400fa
#
_entry.id   a6f402c1f7632877333c6562fa3400fa
#
_cell.length_a   1.000
_cell.length_b   1.000
_cell.length_c   1.000
_cell.angle_alpha   90.00
_cell.angle_beta   90.00
_cell.angle_gamma   90.00
#
_symmetry.space_group_name_H-M   'P 1'
#
loop_
_entity.id
_entity.type
_entity.pdbx_description
1 polymer ?
#
loop_
_entity_poly.entity_id
_entity_poly.type
_entity_poly.pdbx_seq_one_letter_code
_entity_poly.pdbx_strand_id
1 'polypeptide(L)'
;MRRQRADLMLQETTKNKVIKQRCEMNIIRMEYPFLDEIVKYAKEHLPEEACGLIAGEENEDGRLIKKVYYLTNVDHAEDHFTLDPKEQLAAIKDMRANGLKPLGNWHSHPSSPSRPSDEDIKLAYDPNASYMILSLMAENPVLNSFHIEDGKVTKEDLRIYSEEYYF
;
A
#
# COMPACT_ATOMS: atom_id res chain seq x y z
N MET A 1 22.46 16.02 39.71
CA MET A 1 22.14 16.88 38.56
C MET A 1 22.72 16.44 37.19
N ARG A 2 23.98 16.04 37.08
CA ARG A 2 24.56 15.63 35.75
C ARG A 2 23.98 14.32 35.19
N ARG A 3 23.68 13.30 36.02
CA ARG A 3 23.09 12.01 35.59
C ARG A 3 21.65 12.18 35.05
N GLN A 4 20.82 12.96 35.70
CA GLN A 4 19.44 13.21 35.27
C GLN A 4 19.34 13.92 33.91
N ARG A 5 20.29 14.81 33.58
CA ARG A 5 20.37 15.46 32.25
C ARG A 5 20.80 14.49 31.15
N ALA A 6 21.71 13.57 31.44
CA ALA A 6 22.15 12.56 30.49
C ALA A 6 21.02 11.57 30.16
N ASP A 7 20.23 11.14 31.16
CA ASP A 7 19.09 10.24 30.98
C ASP A 7 17.95 10.89 30.17
N LEU A 8 17.69 12.19 30.41
CA LEU A 8 16.70 12.96 29.63
C LEU A 8 17.14 13.12 28.17
N MET A 9 18.43 13.41 27.90
CA MET A 9 18.94 13.52 26.54
C MET A 9 18.91 12.18 25.79
N LEU A 10 19.20 11.07 26.47
CA LEU A 10 19.09 9.72 25.90
C LEU A 10 17.64 9.33 25.58
N GLN A 11 16.71 9.70 26.44
CA GLN A 11 15.27 9.46 26.19
C GLN A 11 14.73 10.30 25.04
N GLU A 12 15.14 11.59 24.94
CA GLU A 12 14.76 12.45 23.81
C GLU A 12 15.38 11.97 22.48
N THR A 13 16.64 11.52 22.49
CA THR A 13 17.30 10.99 21.29
C THR A 13 16.66 9.70 20.83
N THR A 14 16.30 8.81 21.77
CA THR A 14 15.60 7.56 21.46
C THR A 14 14.19 7.82 20.95
N LYS A 15 13.47 8.76 21.58
CA LYS A 15 12.12 9.15 21.15
C LYS A 15 12.12 9.79 19.77
N ASN A 16 13.09 10.66 19.49
CA ASN A 16 13.25 11.28 18.18
C ASN A 16 13.64 10.27 17.09
N LYS A 17 14.49 9.28 17.43
CA LYS A 17 14.85 8.18 16.53
C LYS A 17 13.64 7.30 16.21
N VAL A 18 12.81 6.98 17.20
CA VAL A 18 11.57 6.21 17.02
C VAL A 18 10.54 6.99 16.21
N ILE A 19 10.39 8.31 16.46
CA ILE A 19 9.48 9.16 15.70
C ILE A 19 9.95 9.28 14.25
N LYS A 20 11.25 9.48 14.02
CA LYS A 20 11.84 9.54 12.68
C LYS A 20 11.67 8.21 11.94
N GLN A 21 11.91 7.11 12.59
CA GLN A 21 11.73 5.76 12.04
C GLN A 21 10.25 5.44 11.72
N ARG A 22 9.29 5.94 12.54
CA ARG A 22 7.85 5.86 12.24
C ARG A 22 7.43 6.71 11.05
N CYS A 23 7.99 7.92 10.92
CA CYS A 23 7.71 8.78 9.75
C CYS A 23 8.29 8.19 8.46
N GLU A 24 9.45 7.56 8.52
CA GLU A 24 10.10 6.93 7.37
C GLU A 24 9.42 5.60 6.96
N MET A 25 8.82 4.86 7.90
CA MET A 25 8.05 3.64 7.61
C MET A 25 6.70 3.89 6.91
N ASN A 26 6.22 5.13 6.91
CA ASN A 26 4.97 5.49 6.24
C ASN A 26 5.17 5.99 4.80
N ILE A 27 6.40 5.98 4.29
CA ILE A 27 6.70 6.33 2.91
C ILE A 27 6.62 5.08 2.05
N ILE A 28 5.81 5.14 0.99
CA ILE A 28 5.75 4.11 -0.04
C ILE A 28 5.97 4.76 -1.41
N ARG A 29 6.89 4.19 -2.17
CA ARG A 29 7.31 4.70 -3.49
C ARG A 29 6.93 3.71 -4.57
N MET A 30 6.54 4.23 -5.72
CA MET A 30 6.32 3.45 -6.92
C MET A 30 6.64 4.27 -8.17
N GLU A 31 7.07 3.58 -9.22
CA GLU A 31 7.24 4.20 -10.54
C GLU A 31 5.89 4.45 -11.21
N TYR A 32 5.82 5.53 -12.00
CA TYR A 32 4.60 5.95 -12.70
C TYR A 32 3.99 4.86 -13.60
N PRO A 33 4.76 4.02 -14.32
CA PRO A 33 4.19 2.94 -15.13
C PRO A 33 3.29 1.97 -14.36
N PHE A 34 3.56 1.71 -13.08
CA PHE A 34 2.69 0.89 -12.24
C PHE A 34 1.31 1.52 -12.03
N LEU A 35 1.26 2.85 -11.85
CA LEU A 35 -0.02 3.55 -11.76
C LEU A 35 -0.83 3.40 -13.05
N ASP A 36 -0.21 3.60 -14.22
CA ASP A 36 -0.88 3.45 -15.50
C ASP A 36 -1.42 2.03 -15.71
N GLU A 37 -0.65 1.01 -15.35
CA GLU A 37 -1.07 -0.39 -15.44
C GLU A 37 -2.24 -0.70 -14.51
N ILE A 38 -2.20 -0.23 -13.26
CA ILE A 38 -3.29 -0.41 -12.28
C ILE A 38 -4.57 0.28 -12.79
N VAL A 39 -4.46 1.51 -13.28
CA VAL A 39 -5.61 2.26 -13.83
C VAL A 39 -6.21 1.54 -15.05
N LYS A 40 -5.37 1.08 -15.96
CA LYS A 40 -5.80 0.34 -17.15
C LYS A 40 -6.55 -0.93 -16.77
N TYR A 41 -5.95 -1.75 -15.91
CA TYR A 41 -6.55 -2.99 -15.45
C TYR A 41 -7.88 -2.76 -14.74
N ALA A 42 -7.95 -1.77 -13.86
CA ALA A 42 -9.17 -1.44 -13.13
C ALA A 42 -10.31 -0.96 -14.06
N LYS A 43 -9.98 -0.16 -15.08
CA LYS A 43 -10.97 0.28 -16.09
C LYS A 43 -11.49 -0.87 -16.94
N GLU A 44 -10.64 -1.83 -17.30
CA GLU A 44 -11.01 -3.03 -18.07
C GLU A 44 -11.95 -3.96 -17.29
N HIS A 45 -11.95 -3.89 -15.95
CA HIS A 45 -12.78 -4.72 -15.07
C HIS A 45 -14.07 -4.04 -14.59
N LEU A 46 -14.29 -2.77 -14.97
CA LEU A 46 -15.56 -2.10 -14.64
C LEU A 46 -16.76 -2.92 -15.11
N PRO A 47 -17.84 -3.00 -14.32
CA PRO A 47 -18.10 -2.26 -13.09
C PRO A 47 -17.59 -2.93 -11.80
N GLU A 48 -16.88 -4.04 -11.89
CA GLU A 48 -16.35 -4.79 -10.73
C GLU A 48 -15.19 -4.05 -10.08
N GLU A 49 -15.00 -4.23 -8.78
CA GLU A 49 -13.74 -3.89 -8.12
C GLU A 49 -12.62 -4.78 -8.66
N ALA A 50 -11.56 -4.16 -9.16
CA ALA A 50 -10.32 -4.84 -9.48
C ALA A 50 -9.45 -4.95 -8.23
N CYS A 51 -8.58 -5.96 -8.19
CA CYS A 51 -7.75 -6.21 -7.02
C CYS A 51 -6.43 -6.91 -7.37
N GLY A 52 -5.52 -6.89 -6.42
CA GLY A 52 -4.24 -7.56 -6.55
C GLY A 52 -3.33 -7.38 -5.35
N LEU A 53 -2.06 -7.71 -5.54
CA LEU A 53 -1.01 -7.61 -4.53
C LEU A 53 0.09 -6.66 -4.99
N ILE A 54 0.82 -6.13 -4.03
CA ILE A 54 2.02 -5.33 -4.25
C ILE A 54 3.20 -5.95 -3.51
N ALA A 55 4.35 -5.94 -4.15
CA ALA A 55 5.59 -6.49 -3.63
C ALA A 55 6.78 -5.61 -3.97
N GLY A 56 7.85 -5.74 -3.20
CA GLY A 56 9.07 -5.00 -3.43
C GLY A 56 10.05 -5.09 -2.28
N GLU A 57 10.58 -3.96 -1.88
CA GLU A 57 11.58 -3.83 -0.85
C GLU A 57 11.08 -2.95 0.30
N GLU A 58 11.54 -3.23 1.50
CA GLU A 58 11.30 -2.41 2.69
C GLU A 58 12.62 -2.23 3.43
N ASN A 59 12.96 -0.99 3.72
CA ASN A 59 14.16 -0.62 4.45
C ASN A 59 13.90 0.62 5.33
N GLU A 60 14.95 1.24 5.87
CA GLU A 60 14.85 2.43 6.72
C GLU A 60 14.23 3.64 6.00
N ASP A 61 14.31 3.71 4.67
CA ASP A 61 13.76 4.79 3.84
C ASP A 61 12.29 4.57 3.46
N GLY A 62 11.68 3.47 3.93
CA GLY A 62 10.32 3.09 3.65
C GLY A 62 10.19 1.91 2.69
N ARG A 63 9.10 1.87 1.96
CA ARG A 63 8.75 0.80 1.02
C ARG A 63 8.95 1.25 -0.41
N LEU A 64 9.44 0.33 -1.25
CA LEU A 64 9.57 0.54 -2.69
C LEU A 64 8.86 -0.59 -3.43
N ILE A 65 7.81 -0.26 -4.18
CA ILE A 65 7.09 -1.22 -5.02
C ILE A 65 7.96 -1.56 -6.24
N LYS A 66 8.23 -2.85 -6.41
CA LYS A 66 8.99 -3.42 -7.52
C LYS A 66 8.13 -4.24 -8.47
N LYS A 67 7.00 -4.74 -7.98
CA LYS A 67 6.07 -5.55 -8.77
C LYS A 67 4.63 -5.38 -8.27
N VAL A 68 3.72 -5.33 -9.22
CA VAL A 68 2.27 -5.33 -8.98
C VAL A 68 1.70 -6.62 -9.57
N TYR A 69 0.84 -7.28 -8.80
CA TYR A 69 0.13 -8.48 -9.21
C TYR A 69 -1.33 -8.15 -9.42
N TYR A 70 -1.88 -8.62 -10.52
CA TYR A 70 -3.28 -8.43 -10.92
C TYR A 70 -4.00 -9.74 -10.75
N LEU A 71 -4.98 -9.77 -9.83
CA LEU A 71 -5.68 -11.00 -9.45
C LEU A 71 -7.18 -10.88 -9.74
N THR A 72 -7.81 -12.04 -9.89
CA THR A 72 -9.25 -12.11 -10.10
C THR A 72 -9.99 -11.78 -8.80
N ASN A 73 -10.99 -10.91 -8.88
CA ASN A 73 -12.01 -10.73 -7.85
C ASN A 73 -13.04 -11.85 -8.02
N VAL A 74 -12.97 -12.87 -7.18
CA VAL A 74 -13.88 -14.04 -7.30
C VAL A 74 -15.32 -13.73 -6.90
N ASP A 75 -15.58 -12.61 -6.23
CA ASP A 75 -16.92 -12.16 -5.87
C ASP A 75 -17.63 -11.45 -7.04
N HIS A 76 -16.86 -11.01 -8.05
CA HIS A 76 -17.39 -10.27 -9.20
C HIS A 76 -18.30 -9.10 -8.80
N ALA A 77 -17.95 -8.40 -7.72
CA ALA A 77 -18.78 -7.37 -7.11
C ALA A 77 -18.26 -5.96 -7.39
N GLU A 78 -19.17 -4.99 -7.35
CA GLU A 78 -18.88 -3.58 -7.60
C GLU A 78 -18.42 -2.82 -6.34
N ASP A 79 -18.61 -3.40 -5.15
CA ASP A 79 -18.43 -2.76 -3.85
C ASP A 79 -17.61 -3.57 -2.84
N HIS A 80 -17.11 -4.73 -3.25
CA HIS A 80 -16.20 -5.55 -2.46
C HIS A 80 -15.39 -6.50 -3.34
N PHE A 81 -14.38 -7.13 -2.77
CA PHE A 81 -13.52 -8.07 -3.47
C PHE A 81 -13.04 -9.20 -2.57
N THR A 82 -12.78 -10.33 -3.18
CA THR A 82 -12.02 -11.44 -2.61
C THR A 82 -10.99 -11.89 -3.64
N LEU A 83 -9.73 -11.93 -3.23
CA LEU A 83 -8.63 -12.42 -4.07
C LEU A 83 -8.79 -13.90 -4.36
N ASP A 84 -8.58 -14.32 -5.60
CA ASP A 84 -8.52 -15.75 -5.95
C ASP A 84 -7.39 -16.43 -5.14
N PRO A 85 -7.69 -17.46 -4.30
CA PRO A 85 -6.69 -18.07 -3.43
C PRO A 85 -5.54 -18.75 -4.19
N LYS A 86 -5.80 -19.32 -5.36
CA LYS A 86 -4.77 -19.98 -6.17
C LYS A 86 -3.83 -18.96 -6.81
N GLU A 87 -4.39 -17.89 -7.36
CA GLU A 87 -3.61 -16.78 -7.91
C GLU A 87 -2.80 -16.08 -6.83
N GLN A 88 -3.38 -15.88 -5.64
CA GLN A 88 -2.68 -15.31 -4.48
C GLN A 88 -1.48 -16.16 -4.07
N LEU A 89 -1.65 -17.49 -3.99
CA LEU A 89 -0.56 -18.40 -3.67
C LEU A 89 0.53 -18.37 -4.76
N ALA A 90 0.15 -18.34 -6.03
CA ALA A 90 1.09 -18.23 -7.14
C ALA A 90 1.89 -16.93 -7.08
N ALA A 91 1.24 -15.80 -6.76
CA ALA A 91 1.91 -14.51 -6.58
C ALA A 91 2.92 -14.54 -5.43
N ILE A 92 2.57 -15.11 -4.28
CA ILE A 92 3.49 -15.27 -3.13
C ILE A 92 4.70 -16.14 -3.48
N LYS A 93 4.51 -17.21 -4.24
CA LYS A 93 5.62 -18.05 -4.73
C LYS A 93 6.53 -17.29 -5.68
N ASP A 94 5.95 -16.49 -6.58
CA ASP A 94 6.71 -15.63 -7.50
C ASP A 94 7.53 -14.57 -6.73
N MET A 95 6.94 -13.93 -5.73
CA MET A 95 7.65 -12.98 -4.85
C MET A 95 8.89 -13.63 -4.22
N ARG A 96 8.74 -14.82 -3.65
CA ARG A 96 9.85 -15.57 -3.04
C ARG A 96 10.93 -15.90 -4.05
N ALA A 97 10.55 -16.39 -5.24
CA ALA A 97 11.50 -16.73 -6.31
C ALA A 97 12.31 -15.53 -6.79
N ASN A 98 11.74 -14.31 -6.72
CA ASN A 98 12.39 -13.08 -7.16
C ASN A 98 12.98 -12.24 -5.99
N GLY A 99 13.00 -12.77 -4.77
CA GLY A 99 13.54 -12.04 -3.61
C GLY A 99 12.74 -10.79 -3.23
N LEU A 100 11.44 -10.76 -3.57
CA LEU A 100 10.55 -9.66 -3.26
C LEU A 100 9.80 -9.88 -1.95
N LYS A 101 9.64 -8.82 -1.16
CA LYS A 101 8.83 -8.84 0.05
C LYS A 101 7.37 -8.53 -0.29
N PRO A 102 6.39 -9.28 0.23
CA PRO A 102 4.99 -8.86 0.20
C PRO A 102 4.83 -7.54 0.94
N LEU A 103 4.26 -6.52 0.30
CA LEU A 103 4.05 -5.20 0.90
C LEU A 103 2.60 -4.93 1.26
N GLY A 104 1.65 -5.59 0.59
CA GLY A 104 0.23 -5.40 0.84
C GLY A 104 -0.63 -5.76 -0.37
N ASN A 105 -1.79 -5.14 -0.43
CA ASN A 105 -2.74 -5.32 -1.52
C ASN A 105 -3.22 -3.99 -2.11
N TRP A 106 -3.86 -4.07 -3.25
CA TRP A 106 -4.55 -2.95 -3.87
C TRP A 106 -5.92 -3.38 -4.39
N HIS A 107 -6.85 -2.45 -4.42
CA HIS A 107 -8.13 -2.63 -5.08
C HIS A 107 -8.65 -1.31 -5.62
N SER A 108 -9.66 -1.38 -6.50
CA SER A 108 -10.32 -0.21 -7.06
C SER A 108 -11.69 0.02 -6.45
N HIS A 109 -12.05 1.30 -6.34
CA HIS A 109 -13.39 1.77 -6.06
C HIS A 109 -13.97 2.36 -7.36
N PRO A 110 -14.85 1.63 -8.07
CA PRO A 110 -15.41 2.12 -9.32
C PRO A 110 -16.17 3.45 -9.20
N SER A 111 -16.90 3.66 -8.10
CA SER A 111 -17.80 4.80 -7.91
C SER A 111 -17.74 5.46 -6.55
N SER A 112 -16.71 5.16 -5.74
CA SER A 112 -16.50 5.76 -4.42
C SER A 112 -15.11 6.37 -4.27
N PRO A 113 -14.89 7.22 -3.24
CA PRO A 113 -13.60 7.87 -3.05
C PRO A 113 -12.45 6.90 -2.73
N SER A 114 -11.20 7.36 -2.95
CA SER A 114 -10.00 6.62 -2.56
C SER A 114 -9.77 6.71 -1.04
N ARG A 115 -10.54 5.94 -0.32
CA ARG A 115 -10.43 5.74 1.13
C ARG A 115 -11.04 4.39 1.50
N PRO A 116 -10.59 3.73 2.58
CA PRO A 116 -11.15 2.46 3.01
C PRO A 116 -12.64 2.58 3.32
N SER A 117 -13.43 1.62 2.82
CA SER A 117 -14.81 1.40 3.26
C SER A 117 -14.83 0.78 4.66
N ASP A 118 -16.01 0.73 5.30
CA ASP A 118 -16.16 0.05 6.59
C ASP A 118 -15.79 -1.43 6.48
N GLU A 119 -16.09 -2.07 5.35
CA GLU A 119 -15.72 -3.45 5.06
C GLU A 119 -14.21 -3.60 4.88
N ASP A 120 -13.57 -2.70 4.13
CA ASP A 120 -12.11 -2.68 3.97
C ASP A 120 -11.40 -2.62 5.32
N ILE A 121 -11.87 -1.76 6.21
CA ILE A 121 -11.32 -1.62 7.58
C ILE A 121 -11.51 -2.91 8.38
N LYS A 122 -12.70 -3.49 8.29
CA LYS A 122 -13.03 -4.73 9.00
C LYS A 122 -12.18 -5.92 8.54
N LEU A 123 -11.88 -5.99 7.25
CA LEU A 123 -11.10 -7.07 6.63
C LEU A 123 -9.59 -6.80 6.58
N ALA A 124 -9.13 -5.67 7.09
CA ALA A 124 -7.71 -5.35 7.19
C ALA A 124 -7.04 -6.06 8.37
N TYR A 125 -6.75 -7.35 8.20
CA TYR A 125 -6.20 -8.19 9.27
C TYR A 125 -4.69 -8.05 9.48
N ASP A 126 -3.97 -7.53 8.49
CA ASP A 126 -2.52 -7.39 8.56
C ASP A 126 -2.10 -5.94 8.82
N PRO A 127 -1.66 -5.61 10.05
CA PRO A 127 -1.22 -4.26 10.39
C PRO A 127 0.11 -3.88 9.74
N ASN A 128 0.83 -4.83 9.14
CA ASN A 128 2.08 -4.58 8.43
C ASN A 128 1.88 -4.35 6.92
N ALA A 129 0.67 -4.56 6.40
CA ALA A 129 0.37 -4.35 5.00
C ALA A 129 0.08 -2.88 4.68
N SER A 130 0.45 -2.47 3.46
CA SER A 130 -0.08 -1.28 2.82
C SER A 130 -1.35 -1.64 2.06
N TYR A 131 -2.41 -0.85 2.25
CA TYR A 131 -3.69 -1.01 1.57
C TYR A 131 -3.86 0.14 0.57
N MET A 132 -3.69 -0.16 -0.72
CA MET A 132 -3.80 0.83 -1.79
C MET A 132 -5.19 0.81 -2.39
N ILE A 133 -5.78 1.98 -2.59
CA ILE A 133 -7.13 2.13 -3.13
C ILE A 133 -7.10 3.10 -4.30
N LEU A 134 -7.49 2.60 -5.48
CA LEU A 134 -7.67 3.40 -6.69
C LEU A 134 -9.14 3.80 -6.84
N SER A 135 -9.44 5.09 -6.79
CA SER A 135 -10.77 5.59 -7.13
C SER A 135 -10.87 5.94 -8.61
N LEU A 136 -11.92 5.42 -9.24
CA LEU A 136 -12.33 5.79 -10.60
C LEU A 136 -13.59 6.68 -10.62
N MET A 137 -13.96 7.24 -9.46
CA MET A 137 -15.19 8.04 -9.31
C MET A 137 -15.16 9.33 -10.13
N ALA A 138 -13.99 9.95 -10.26
CA ALA A 138 -13.79 11.18 -11.03
C ALA A 138 -13.08 10.88 -12.37
N GLU A 139 -13.06 11.86 -13.27
CA GLU A 139 -12.37 11.78 -14.55
C GLU A 139 -10.88 11.43 -14.38
N ASN A 140 -10.21 12.07 -13.41
CA ASN A 140 -8.84 11.76 -13.05
C ASN A 140 -8.82 10.70 -11.93
N PRO A 141 -8.25 9.51 -12.17
CA PRO A 141 -8.08 8.49 -11.14
C PRO A 141 -7.25 9.00 -9.96
N VAL A 142 -7.62 8.57 -8.75
CA VAL A 142 -6.90 8.92 -7.51
C VAL A 142 -6.43 7.65 -6.81
N LEU A 143 -5.13 7.52 -6.60
CA LEU A 143 -4.53 6.43 -5.84
C LEU A 143 -3.99 6.94 -4.51
N ASN A 144 -4.41 6.31 -3.41
CA ASN A 144 -3.85 6.52 -2.08
C ASN A 144 -3.46 5.18 -1.47
N SER A 145 -2.55 5.23 -0.52
CA SER A 145 -2.16 4.08 0.30
C SER A 145 -2.46 4.34 1.77
N PHE A 146 -2.85 3.29 2.49
CA PHE A 146 -3.28 3.38 3.88
C PHE A 146 -2.63 2.31 4.75
N HIS A 147 -2.34 2.68 6.00
CA HIS A 147 -2.06 1.76 7.08
C HIS A 147 -3.33 1.61 7.93
N ILE A 148 -3.72 0.37 8.21
CA ILE A 148 -4.93 0.07 8.97
C ILE A 148 -4.56 -0.88 10.10
N GLU A 149 -4.74 -0.44 11.35
CA GLU A 149 -4.43 -1.22 12.55
C GLU A 149 -5.51 -0.96 13.59
N ASP A 150 -6.11 -2.03 14.11
CA ASP A 150 -7.17 -1.97 15.14
C ASP A 150 -8.31 -1.00 14.76
N GLY A 151 -8.72 -1.02 13.52
CA GLY A 151 -9.77 -0.15 12.98
C GLY A 151 -9.34 1.30 12.75
N LYS A 152 -8.09 1.65 13.05
CA LYS A 152 -7.54 2.99 12.83
C LYS A 152 -6.88 3.08 11.46
N VAL A 153 -7.34 4.02 10.66
CA VAL A 153 -6.82 4.32 9.32
C VAL A 153 -5.83 5.48 9.37
N THR A 154 -4.65 5.27 8.82
CA THR A 154 -3.65 6.33 8.63
C THR A 154 -3.22 6.36 7.16
N LYS A 155 -3.28 7.51 6.52
CA LYS A 155 -2.82 7.67 5.14
C LYS A 155 -1.29 7.61 5.09
N GLU A 156 -0.75 6.75 4.23
CA GLU A 156 0.68 6.68 3.98
C GLU A 156 1.12 7.78 3.00
N ASP A 157 2.41 8.15 3.05
CA ASP A 157 3.02 9.10 2.10
C ASP A 157 3.38 8.34 0.81
N LEU A 158 2.42 8.29 -0.13
CA LEU A 158 2.61 7.65 -1.43
C LEU A 158 3.32 8.62 -2.37
N ARG A 159 4.49 8.22 -2.86
CA ARG A 159 5.29 8.98 -3.81
C ARG A 159 5.40 8.21 -5.13
N ILE A 160 4.90 8.83 -6.19
CA ILE A 160 4.92 8.29 -7.55
C ILE A 160 5.92 9.10 -8.35
N TYR A 161 6.89 8.45 -8.97
CA TYR A 161 7.98 9.09 -9.69
C TYR A 161 8.17 8.50 -11.08
N SER A 162 8.80 9.28 -11.97
CA SER A 162 9.21 8.86 -13.30
C SER A 162 10.72 9.00 -13.40
N GLU A 163 11.40 8.03 -14.00
CA GLU A 163 12.84 8.07 -14.23
C GLU A 163 13.27 9.19 -15.19
N GLU A 164 12.33 9.77 -15.96
CA GLU A 164 12.63 10.83 -16.93
C GLU A 164 13.08 12.16 -16.31
N TYR A 165 13.00 12.31 -14.99
CA TYR A 165 13.37 13.56 -14.31
C TYR A 165 14.75 13.55 -13.64
N TYR A 166 15.59 12.55 -13.93
CA TYR A 166 16.97 12.46 -13.40
C TYR A 166 18.06 12.77 -14.43
N PHE A 167 17.76 13.66 -15.37
CA PHE A 167 18.75 14.19 -16.32
C PHE A 167 18.99 15.68 -16.11
#